data_065e478b86e6299fac9ba7618bc00806
#
_entry.id   065e478b86e6299fac9ba7618bc00806
#
_cell.length_a   1.000
_cell.length_b   1.000
_cell.length_c   1.000
_cell.angle_alpha   90.00
_cell.angle_beta   90.00
_cell.angle_gamma   90.00
#
_symmetry.space_group_name_H-M   'P 1'
#
loop_
_entity.id
_entity.type
_entity.pdbx_description
1 polymer ?
#
loop_
_entity_poly.entity_id
_entity_poly.type
_entity_poly.pdbx_seq_one_letter_code
_entity_poly.pdbx_strand_id
1 'polypeptide(L)'
;MIIEERFRLLLKNMADFLLSGEAYENQGLCKELQVYIRESQAYARNHQENNLLRQNQYYETYFSMRRAQINVIQDMQENLAYIQDPVPYSDHIYGLLIYTAETFSESNDGKEILTRIEEVYGMYRQMPLPTTRSEFEDRAELFQFLQSFKSFIEIKVEFSQQMIVDAEK
;
A
#
# COMPACT_ATOMS: atom_id res chain seq x y z
N MET A 1 -14.34 -3.88 6.59
CA MET A 1 -14.61 -4.61 5.32
C MET A 1 -13.48 -5.60 5.06
N ILE A 2 -13.74 -6.76 4.45
CA ILE A 2 -12.72 -7.83 4.23
C ILE A 2 -11.48 -7.33 3.46
N ILE A 3 -11.67 -6.43 2.49
CA ILE A 3 -10.58 -5.85 1.69
C ILE A 3 -9.59 -5.10 2.58
N GLU A 4 -10.05 -4.22 3.45
CA GLU A 4 -9.21 -3.44 4.35
C GLU A 4 -8.43 -4.34 5.32
N GLU A 5 -9.07 -5.37 5.85
CA GLU A 5 -8.41 -6.34 6.74
C GLU A 5 -7.28 -7.10 6.03
N ARG A 6 -7.48 -7.48 4.77
CA ARG A 6 -6.45 -8.14 3.96
C ARG A 6 -5.29 -7.20 3.65
N PHE A 7 -5.55 -5.93 3.32
CA PHE A 7 -4.48 -4.94 3.14
C PHE A 7 -3.69 -4.70 4.44
N ARG A 8 -4.39 -4.59 5.58
CA ARG A 8 -3.72 -4.48 6.89
C ARG A 8 -2.80 -5.66 7.16
N LEU A 9 -3.24 -6.87 6.88
CA LEU A 9 -2.44 -8.07 7.04
C LEU A 9 -1.19 -8.05 6.14
N LEU A 10 -1.35 -7.70 4.86
CA LEU A 10 -0.23 -7.58 3.91
C LEU A 10 0.81 -6.55 4.39
N LEU A 11 0.36 -5.38 4.85
CA LEU A 11 1.25 -4.33 5.38
C LEU A 11 1.99 -4.78 6.64
N LYS A 12 1.32 -5.46 7.57
CA LYS A 12 1.94 -6.02 8.78
C LYS A 12 2.96 -7.09 8.44
N ASN A 13 2.66 -8.00 7.53
CA ASN A 13 3.59 -9.04 7.11
C ASN A 13 4.85 -8.44 6.46
N MET A 14 4.72 -7.36 5.67
CA MET A 14 5.88 -6.64 5.14
C MET A 14 6.71 -5.97 6.24
N ALA A 15 6.06 -5.39 7.26
CA ALA A 15 6.75 -4.82 8.40
C ALA A 15 7.54 -5.88 9.17
N ASP A 16 6.93 -7.02 9.45
CA ASP A 16 7.58 -8.13 10.17
C ASP A 16 8.77 -8.70 9.37
N PHE A 17 8.65 -8.77 8.04
CA PHE A 17 9.76 -9.16 7.17
C PHE A 17 10.98 -8.23 7.34
N LEU A 18 10.79 -6.93 7.46
CA LEU A 18 11.88 -5.97 7.68
C LEU A 18 12.64 -6.20 8.99
N LEU A 19 11.98 -6.75 10.01
CA LEU A 19 12.61 -7.05 11.29
C LEU A 19 13.27 -8.44 11.34
N SER A 20 12.61 -9.46 10.82
CA SER A 20 13.01 -10.86 10.98
C SER A 20 13.76 -11.42 9.78
N GLY A 21 13.56 -10.85 8.58
CA GLY A 21 14.04 -11.42 7.32
C GLY A 21 13.32 -12.72 6.92
N GLU A 22 12.33 -13.15 7.68
CA GLU A 22 11.55 -14.36 7.37
C GLU A 22 10.53 -14.07 6.28
N ALA A 23 10.59 -14.85 5.19
CA ALA A 23 9.64 -14.73 4.09
C ALA A 23 8.25 -15.20 4.53
N TYR A 24 7.28 -14.31 4.46
CA TYR A 24 5.86 -14.65 4.61
C TYR A 24 5.24 -14.98 3.25
N GLU A 25 4.24 -15.86 3.24
CA GLU A 25 3.48 -16.19 2.03
C GLU A 25 2.51 -15.07 1.61
N ASN A 26 3.04 -13.87 1.40
CA ASN A 26 2.23 -12.73 0.95
C ASN A 26 1.73 -12.88 -0.50
N GLN A 27 2.41 -13.67 -1.33
CA GLN A 27 1.99 -13.88 -2.73
C GLN A 27 0.62 -14.57 -2.82
N GLY A 28 0.37 -15.56 -1.96
CA GLY A 28 -0.94 -16.22 -1.86
C GLY A 28 -2.03 -15.23 -1.47
N LEU A 29 -1.80 -14.44 -0.42
CA LEU A 29 -2.72 -13.41 0.05
C LEU A 29 -3.01 -12.35 -1.01
N CYS A 30 -2.02 -11.91 -1.77
CA CYS A 30 -2.21 -10.96 -2.87
C CYS A 30 -3.11 -11.52 -3.96
N LYS A 31 -2.87 -12.77 -4.38
CA LYS A 31 -3.69 -13.44 -5.41
C LYS A 31 -5.14 -13.60 -4.94
N GLU A 32 -5.34 -14.05 -3.71
CA GLU A 32 -6.68 -14.17 -3.13
C GLU A 32 -7.40 -12.82 -3.09
N LEU A 33 -6.71 -11.76 -2.67
CA LEU A 33 -7.28 -10.43 -2.60
C LEU A 33 -7.60 -9.87 -3.99
N GLN A 34 -6.76 -10.11 -5.00
CA GLN A 34 -7.03 -9.73 -6.39
C GLN A 34 -8.29 -10.41 -6.92
N VAL A 35 -8.45 -11.70 -6.66
CA VAL A 35 -9.65 -12.46 -7.05
C VAL A 35 -10.88 -11.89 -6.35
N TYR A 36 -10.80 -11.67 -5.05
CA TYR A 36 -11.90 -11.15 -4.25
C TYR A 36 -12.35 -9.75 -4.72
N ILE A 37 -11.41 -8.84 -4.99
CA ILE A 37 -11.72 -7.50 -5.51
C ILE A 37 -12.42 -7.59 -6.87
N ARG A 38 -11.91 -8.43 -7.77
CA ARG A 38 -12.49 -8.61 -9.11
C ARG A 38 -13.91 -9.20 -9.05
N GLU A 39 -14.13 -10.20 -8.21
CA GLU A 39 -15.45 -10.81 -8.02
C GLU A 39 -16.44 -9.83 -7.39
N SER A 40 -15.99 -9.06 -6.39
CA SER A 40 -16.81 -8.02 -5.75
C SER A 40 -17.18 -6.91 -6.74
N GLN A 41 -16.29 -6.51 -7.62
CA GLN A 41 -16.54 -5.53 -8.67
C GLN A 41 -17.55 -6.08 -9.68
N ALA A 42 -17.40 -7.33 -10.12
CA ALA A 42 -18.34 -7.99 -11.03
C ALA A 42 -19.73 -8.12 -10.40
N TYR A 43 -19.80 -8.51 -9.13
CA TYR A 43 -21.05 -8.57 -8.38
C TYR A 43 -21.74 -7.19 -8.32
N ALA A 44 -21.02 -6.14 -7.99
CA ALA A 44 -21.54 -4.78 -7.94
C ALA A 44 -22.12 -4.36 -9.31
N ARG A 45 -21.42 -4.65 -10.42
CA ARG A 45 -21.91 -4.37 -11.78
C ARG A 45 -23.20 -5.11 -12.12
N ASN A 46 -23.28 -6.40 -11.82
CA ASN A 46 -24.43 -7.23 -12.18
C ASN A 46 -25.70 -6.90 -11.38
N HIS A 47 -25.54 -6.24 -10.23
CA HIS A 47 -26.68 -5.83 -9.37
C HIS A 47 -27.05 -4.35 -9.54
N GLN A 48 -26.51 -3.68 -10.56
CA GLN A 48 -26.74 -2.26 -10.83
C GLN A 48 -28.15 -1.93 -11.32
N GLU A 49 -28.88 -2.89 -11.86
CA GLU A 49 -30.21 -2.65 -12.45
C GLU A 49 -31.25 -2.09 -11.46
N ASN A 50 -30.97 -2.14 -10.14
CA ASN A 50 -31.90 -1.74 -9.10
C ASN A 50 -31.43 -0.57 -8.19
N ASN A 51 -30.23 0.02 -8.42
CA ASN A 51 -29.68 1.06 -7.53
C ASN A 51 -29.38 2.38 -8.25
N LEU A 52 -29.56 3.47 -7.50
CA LEU A 52 -29.31 4.86 -7.93
C LEU A 52 -27.88 5.01 -8.54
N LEU A 53 -27.80 5.66 -9.71
CA LEU A 53 -26.60 5.86 -10.53
C LEU A 53 -25.34 6.31 -9.75
N ARG A 54 -25.49 7.13 -8.70
CA ARG A 54 -24.38 7.65 -7.89
C ARG A 54 -23.70 6.58 -7.04
N GLN A 55 -24.44 5.66 -6.45
CA GLN A 55 -23.90 4.59 -5.61
C GLN A 55 -23.10 3.59 -6.45
N ASN A 56 -23.53 3.36 -7.68
CA ASN A 56 -22.84 2.48 -8.62
C ASN A 56 -21.49 3.05 -9.06
N GLN A 57 -21.43 4.34 -9.35
CA GLN A 57 -20.19 5.02 -9.72
C GLN A 57 -19.17 4.99 -8.58
N TYR A 58 -19.63 5.16 -7.32
CA TYR A 58 -18.76 5.04 -6.17
C TYR A 58 -18.08 3.68 -6.10
N TYR A 59 -18.84 2.58 -6.18
CA TYR A 59 -18.28 1.24 -6.07
C TYR A 59 -17.36 0.89 -7.23
N GLU A 60 -17.66 1.31 -8.46
CA GLU A 60 -16.77 1.15 -9.60
C GLU A 60 -15.42 1.83 -9.36
N THR A 61 -15.44 3.08 -8.92
CA THR A 61 -14.23 3.85 -8.62
C THR A 61 -13.48 3.25 -7.43
N TYR A 62 -14.19 2.82 -6.40
CA TYR A 62 -13.61 2.18 -5.22
C TYR A 62 -12.87 0.88 -5.57
N PHE A 63 -13.50 -0.04 -6.30
CA PHE A 63 -12.85 -1.29 -6.69
C PHE A 63 -11.69 -1.06 -7.68
N SER A 64 -11.79 -0.09 -8.57
CA SER A 64 -10.70 0.29 -9.47
C SER A 64 -9.49 0.81 -8.67
N MET A 65 -9.72 1.65 -7.67
CA MET A 65 -8.69 2.12 -6.75
C MET A 65 -8.04 0.95 -6.00
N ARG A 66 -8.83 0.02 -5.45
CA ARG A 66 -8.29 -1.16 -4.72
C ARG A 66 -7.50 -2.10 -5.63
N ARG A 67 -7.88 -2.25 -6.89
CA ARG A 67 -7.11 -3.00 -7.89
C ARG A 67 -5.75 -2.33 -8.18
N ALA A 68 -5.73 -1.01 -8.34
CA ALA A 68 -4.48 -0.29 -8.50
C ALA A 68 -3.56 -0.46 -7.28
N GLN A 69 -4.12 -0.37 -6.08
CA GLN A 69 -3.36 -0.56 -4.84
C GLN A 69 -2.77 -1.96 -4.70
N ILE A 70 -3.50 -3.02 -5.03
CA ILE A 70 -2.96 -4.38 -4.92
C ILE A 70 -1.83 -4.66 -5.92
N ASN A 71 -1.84 -4.02 -7.08
CA ASN A 71 -0.73 -4.10 -8.02
C ASN A 71 0.53 -3.44 -7.43
N VAL A 72 0.40 -2.29 -6.80
CA VAL A 72 1.54 -1.62 -6.14
C VAL A 72 2.07 -2.44 -4.94
N ILE A 73 1.18 -3.13 -4.20
CA ILE A 73 1.62 -4.07 -3.16
C ILE A 73 2.54 -5.16 -3.71
N GLN A 74 2.28 -5.65 -4.93
CA GLN A 74 3.17 -6.62 -5.58
C GLN A 74 4.55 -6.03 -5.85
N ASP A 75 4.63 -4.80 -6.37
CA ASP A 75 5.89 -4.10 -6.58
C ASP A 75 6.65 -3.93 -5.24
N MET A 76 5.95 -3.57 -4.18
CA MET A 76 6.53 -3.45 -2.83
C MET A 76 7.11 -4.78 -2.35
N GLN A 77 6.41 -5.89 -2.56
CA GLN A 77 6.89 -7.22 -2.19
C GLN A 77 8.12 -7.63 -2.99
N GLU A 78 8.16 -7.32 -4.28
CA GLU A 78 9.31 -7.59 -5.14
C GLU A 78 10.55 -6.83 -4.65
N ASN A 79 10.42 -5.55 -4.31
CA ASN A 79 11.52 -4.77 -3.75
C ASN A 79 12.06 -5.39 -2.45
N LEU A 80 11.19 -5.81 -1.54
CA LEU A 80 11.61 -6.47 -0.29
C LEU A 80 12.32 -7.80 -0.54
N ALA A 81 11.89 -8.57 -1.54
CA ALA A 81 12.49 -9.86 -1.86
C ALA A 81 13.96 -9.76 -2.33
N TYR A 82 14.37 -8.61 -2.85
CA TYR A 82 15.75 -8.36 -3.27
C TYR A 82 16.68 -7.94 -2.13
N ILE A 83 16.16 -7.57 -0.99
CA ILE A 83 16.96 -7.20 0.18
C ILE A 83 17.55 -8.49 0.78
N GLN A 84 18.89 -8.58 0.85
CA GLN A 84 19.61 -9.77 1.30
C GLN A 84 20.01 -9.68 2.78
N ASP A 85 20.37 -8.49 3.25
CA ASP A 85 20.86 -8.25 4.60
C ASP A 85 19.93 -7.30 5.36
N PRO A 86 19.90 -7.33 6.70
CA PRO A 86 19.18 -6.35 7.49
C PRO A 86 19.67 -4.94 7.15
N VAL A 87 18.75 -4.10 6.66
CA VAL A 87 19.11 -2.72 6.29
C VAL A 87 19.15 -1.87 7.55
N PRO A 88 20.29 -1.18 7.83
CA PRO A 88 20.35 -0.20 8.89
C PRO A 88 19.23 0.84 8.71
N TYR A 89 18.60 1.24 9.81
CA TYR A 89 17.53 2.25 9.84
C TYR A 89 16.20 1.81 9.19
N SER A 90 15.94 0.52 9.00
CA SER A 90 14.67 0.00 8.51
C SER A 90 13.50 0.18 9.50
N ASP A 91 13.79 0.48 10.77
CA ASP A 91 12.82 0.74 11.82
C ASP A 91 11.86 1.90 11.50
N HIS A 92 12.30 2.91 10.77
CA HIS A 92 11.43 4.01 10.32
C HIS A 92 10.37 3.52 9.32
N ILE A 93 10.76 2.65 8.38
CA ILE A 93 9.81 2.05 7.42
C ILE A 93 8.90 1.04 8.11
N TYR A 94 9.44 0.26 9.05
CA TYR A 94 8.64 -0.61 9.89
C TYR A 94 7.52 0.17 10.60
N GLY A 95 7.86 1.23 11.32
CA GLY A 95 6.90 2.08 12.01
C GLY A 95 5.85 2.69 11.08
N LEU A 96 6.25 3.11 9.89
CA LEU A 96 5.37 3.64 8.86
C LEU A 96 4.37 2.59 8.34
N LEU A 97 4.82 1.36 8.09
CA LEU A 97 3.96 0.24 7.68
C LEU A 97 2.94 -0.13 8.77
N ILE A 98 3.37 -0.21 10.03
CA ILE A 98 2.49 -0.51 11.16
C ILE A 98 1.45 0.61 11.33
N TYR A 99 1.88 1.87 11.34
CA TYR A 99 0.96 3.00 11.42
C TYR A 99 -0.08 2.98 10.29
N THR A 100 0.36 2.72 9.06
CA THR A 100 -0.54 2.60 7.91
C THR A 100 -1.52 1.46 8.09
N ALA A 101 -1.05 0.28 8.53
CA ALA A 101 -1.93 -0.85 8.78
C ALA A 101 -2.99 -0.57 9.86
N GLU A 102 -2.62 0.12 10.93
CA GLU A 102 -3.53 0.45 12.03
C GLU A 102 -4.59 1.49 11.63
N THR A 103 -4.21 2.45 10.79
CA THR A 103 -5.10 3.52 10.34
C THR A 103 -5.80 3.23 9.01
N PHE A 104 -5.47 2.12 8.37
CA PHE A 104 -6.01 1.74 7.05
C PHE A 104 -7.51 1.46 7.13
N SER A 105 -8.31 2.30 6.48
CA SER A 105 -9.77 2.18 6.42
C SER A 105 -10.31 2.82 5.15
N GLU A 106 -11.58 2.57 4.86
CA GLU A 106 -12.27 3.23 3.74
C GLU A 106 -12.33 4.75 3.92
N SER A 107 -12.51 5.22 5.15
CA SER A 107 -12.64 6.65 5.50
C SER A 107 -11.30 7.40 5.62
N ASN A 108 -10.16 6.71 5.74
CA ASN A 108 -8.85 7.35 5.80
C ASN A 108 -8.49 7.95 4.43
N ASP A 109 -8.21 9.25 4.37
CA ASP A 109 -7.89 9.95 3.12
C ASP A 109 -6.41 9.83 2.69
N GLY A 110 -5.56 9.24 3.52
CA GLY A 110 -4.14 8.98 3.24
C GLY A 110 -3.19 10.17 3.40
N LYS A 111 -3.68 11.38 3.62
CA LYS A 111 -2.83 12.59 3.66
C LYS A 111 -1.79 12.57 4.77
N GLU A 112 -2.19 12.15 5.97
CA GLU A 112 -1.24 12.05 7.09
C GLU A 112 -0.16 10.99 6.82
N ILE A 113 -0.53 9.88 6.19
CA ILE A 113 0.43 8.84 5.81
C ILE A 113 1.44 9.39 4.80
N LEU A 114 1.00 10.18 3.79
CA LEU A 114 1.92 10.84 2.87
C LEU A 114 2.89 11.78 3.59
N THR A 115 2.42 12.56 4.56
CA THR A 115 3.27 13.43 5.36
C THR A 115 4.38 12.63 6.06
N ARG A 116 4.02 11.52 6.68
CA ARG A 116 4.98 10.61 7.35
C ARG A 116 5.96 9.96 6.37
N ILE A 117 5.52 9.63 5.16
CA ILE A 117 6.41 9.12 4.10
C ILE A 117 7.47 10.18 3.76
N GLU A 118 7.09 11.44 3.58
CA GLU A 118 8.04 12.52 3.29
C GLU A 118 9.03 12.76 4.44
N GLU A 119 8.59 12.62 5.69
CA GLU A 119 9.48 12.66 6.85
C GLU A 119 10.52 11.54 6.81
N VAL A 120 10.11 10.31 6.49
CA VAL A 120 11.03 9.17 6.32
C VAL A 120 12.01 9.42 5.18
N TYR A 121 11.58 9.95 4.04
CA TYR A 121 12.48 10.37 2.96
C TYR A 121 13.51 11.40 3.45
N GLY A 122 13.09 12.39 4.22
CA GLY A 122 13.99 13.39 4.81
C GLY A 122 15.05 12.75 5.71
N MET A 123 14.69 11.78 6.54
CA MET A 123 15.62 11.03 7.38
C MET A 123 16.62 10.24 6.54
N TYR A 124 16.18 9.54 5.50
CA TYR A 124 17.05 8.75 4.62
C TYR A 124 18.06 9.62 3.87
N ARG A 125 17.70 10.84 3.47
CA ARG A 125 18.62 11.78 2.82
C ARG A 125 19.73 12.29 3.74
N GLN A 126 19.54 12.25 5.04
CA GLN A 126 20.51 12.68 6.05
C GLN A 126 21.41 11.53 6.56
N MET A 127 21.14 10.31 6.16
CA MET A 127 21.93 9.16 6.57
C MET A 127 23.34 9.20 5.97
N PRO A 128 24.35 8.63 6.69
CA PRO A 128 25.67 8.41 6.13
C PRO A 128 25.63 7.63 4.83
N LEU A 129 26.55 7.87 3.92
CA LEU A 129 26.68 7.10 2.69
C LEU A 129 26.95 5.63 2.98
N PRO A 130 26.45 4.71 2.13
CA PRO A 130 26.78 3.29 2.24
C PRO A 130 28.29 3.06 2.17
N THR A 131 28.80 2.12 2.98
CA THR A 131 30.24 1.82 3.03
C THR A 131 30.59 0.60 2.19
N THR A 132 29.61 -0.23 1.84
CA THR A 132 29.79 -1.43 1.02
C THR A 132 28.83 -1.43 -0.17
N ARG A 133 29.17 -2.21 -1.19
CA ARG A 133 28.28 -2.40 -2.35
C ARG A 133 26.96 -3.08 -1.94
N SER A 134 27.01 -4.08 -1.09
CA SER A 134 25.81 -4.77 -0.60
C SER A 134 24.87 -3.81 0.14
N GLU A 135 25.41 -2.98 1.03
CA GLU A 135 24.64 -1.94 1.73
C GLU A 135 24.01 -0.93 0.75
N PHE A 136 24.74 -0.54 -0.29
CA PHE A 136 24.22 0.35 -1.33
C PHE A 136 23.05 -0.28 -2.09
N GLU A 137 23.20 -1.54 -2.50
CA GLU A 137 22.16 -2.26 -3.25
C GLU A 137 20.90 -2.47 -2.40
N ASP A 138 21.03 -2.92 -1.16
CA ASP A 138 19.91 -3.10 -0.23
C ASP A 138 19.21 -1.79 0.11
N ARG A 139 19.98 -0.71 0.28
CA ARG A 139 19.42 0.62 0.52
C ARG A 139 18.69 1.16 -0.71
N ALA A 140 19.17 0.88 -1.92
CA ALA A 140 18.50 1.24 -3.16
C ALA A 140 17.14 0.52 -3.29
N GLU A 141 17.07 -0.77 -2.97
CA GLU A 141 15.82 -1.53 -2.95
C GLU A 141 14.84 -1.00 -1.89
N LEU A 142 15.32 -0.64 -0.72
CA LEU A 142 14.50 -0.06 0.33
C LEU A 142 13.95 1.32 -0.07
N PHE A 143 14.75 2.11 -0.78
CA PHE A 143 14.31 3.39 -1.33
C PHE A 143 13.24 3.19 -2.42
N GLN A 144 13.41 2.20 -3.28
CA GLN A 144 12.42 1.83 -4.30
C GLN A 144 11.12 1.34 -3.67
N PHE A 145 11.22 0.53 -2.61
CA PHE A 145 10.08 0.13 -1.80
C PHE A 145 9.32 1.35 -1.26
N LEU A 146 10.01 2.32 -0.72
CA LEU A 146 9.39 3.54 -0.17
C LEU A 146 8.69 4.37 -1.26
N GLN A 147 9.23 4.42 -2.48
CA GLN A 147 8.57 5.05 -3.62
C GLN A 147 7.28 4.33 -4.01
N SER A 148 7.31 3.00 -4.09
CA SER A 148 6.11 2.19 -4.35
C SER A 148 5.07 2.39 -3.24
N PHE A 149 5.51 2.45 -1.99
CA PHE A 149 4.62 2.70 -0.86
C PHE A 149 3.98 4.10 -0.95
N LYS A 150 4.72 5.11 -1.36
CA LYS A 150 4.15 6.44 -1.64
C LYS A 150 3.05 6.36 -2.70
N SER A 151 3.32 5.70 -3.82
CA SER A 151 2.32 5.50 -4.88
C SER A 151 1.07 4.75 -4.38
N PHE A 152 1.23 3.74 -3.54
CA PHE A 152 0.13 3.03 -2.89
C PHE A 152 -0.81 3.97 -2.12
N ILE A 153 -0.26 4.95 -1.41
CA ILE A 153 -1.04 5.91 -0.64
C ILE A 153 -1.60 7.02 -1.53
N GLU A 154 -0.85 7.51 -2.54
CA GLU A 154 -1.31 8.53 -3.48
C GLU A 154 -2.58 8.08 -4.23
N ILE A 155 -2.69 6.83 -4.62
CA ILE A 155 -3.90 6.24 -5.22
C ILE A 155 -5.12 6.47 -4.31
N LYS A 156 -4.98 6.29 -3.00
CA LYS A 156 -6.06 6.52 -2.04
C LYS A 156 -6.39 8.01 -1.87
N VAL A 157 -5.38 8.86 -1.85
CA VAL A 157 -5.56 10.32 -1.76
C VAL A 157 -6.34 10.85 -2.96
N GLU A 158 -5.96 10.43 -4.17
CA GLU A 158 -6.66 10.80 -5.42
C GLU A 158 -8.12 10.35 -5.40
N PHE A 159 -8.39 9.10 -5.01
CA PHE A 159 -9.75 8.60 -4.84
C PHE A 159 -10.55 9.46 -3.87
N SER A 160 -9.98 9.79 -2.71
CA SER A 160 -10.67 10.59 -1.69
C SER A 160 -11.00 12.01 -2.19
N GLN A 161 -10.09 12.62 -2.93
CA GLN A 161 -10.31 13.94 -3.56
C GLN A 161 -11.40 13.90 -4.62
N GLN A 162 -11.41 12.88 -5.47
CA GLN A 162 -12.43 12.70 -6.50
C GLN A 162 -13.82 12.56 -5.87
N MET A 163 -13.94 11.78 -4.77
CA MET A 163 -15.21 11.59 -4.07
C MET A 163 -15.76 12.89 -3.47
N ILE A 164 -14.90 13.78 -3.00
CA ILE A 164 -15.33 15.10 -2.49
C ILE A 164 -15.89 15.95 -3.63
N VAL A 165 -15.17 16.03 -4.75
CA VAL A 165 -15.61 16.81 -5.93
C VAL A 165 -16.93 16.30 -6.50
N ASP A 166 -17.14 15.00 -6.52
CA ASP A 166 -18.37 14.40 -7.04
C ASP A 166 -19.56 14.55 -6.07
N ALA A 167 -19.30 14.72 -4.78
CA ALA A 167 -20.34 15.00 -3.78
C ALA A 167 -20.84 16.46 -3.82
N GLU A 168 -20.03 17.40 -4.34
CA GLU A 168 -20.37 18.84 -4.46
C GLU A 168 -21.16 19.17 -5.73
N LYS A 169 -21.33 18.21 -6.66
CA LYS A 169 -22.13 18.34 -7.91
C LYS A 169 -23.56 17.80 -7.74
#